data_51a711a60e18da32c34023c4de2eae77
#
_entry.id   51a711a60e18da32c34023c4de2eae77
#
_cell.length_a   1.000
_cell.length_b   1.000
_cell.length_c   1.000
_cell.angle_alpha   90.00
_cell.angle_beta   90.00
_cell.angle_gamma   90.00
#
_symmetry.space_group_name_H-M   'P 1'
#
loop_
_entity.id
_entity.type
_entity.pdbx_description
1 polymer ?
#
loop_
_entity_poly.entity_id
_entity_poly.type
_entity_poly.pdbx_seq_one_letter_code
_entity_poly.pdbx_strand_id
1 'polypeptide(L)'
;REELDILHPDAQVFGFQLLTLWNRQNQVRFDGAFSSFWQKRMFRLKDQPSDLTTNETPYYGNLHCGSIPTNTAGSERPILSNAKIFHCASLDESMRVKKHEWYVSNDPDNALTDNYQHMLDAKGRFSGSSLKFRTIPSDFVYELN
;
A
#
# COMPACT_ATOMS: atom_id res chain seq x y z
N ARG A 1 3.26 2.78 18.75
CA ARG A 1 4.71 3.05 18.78
C ARG A 1 5.37 2.33 19.95
N GLU A 2 4.92 2.55 21.16
CA GLU A 2 5.48 1.93 22.38
C GLU A 2 5.53 0.40 22.31
N GLU A 3 4.47 -0.24 21.80
CA GLU A 3 4.43 -1.69 21.60
C GLU A 3 5.56 -2.19 20.70
N LEU A 4 5.81 -1.51 19.58
CA LEU A 4 6.88 -1.88 18.66
C LEU A 4 8.28 -1.65 19.26
N ASP A 5 8.43 -0.61 20.08
CA ASP A 5 9.69 -0.32 20.77
C ASP A 5 10.01 -1.37 21.85
N ILE A 6 8.98 -1.87 22.54
CA ILE A 6 9.13 -2.89 23.58
C ILE A 6 9.38 -4.28 22.97
N LEU A 7 8.59 -4.67 21.98
CA LEU A 7 8.64 -6.02 21.41
C LEU A 7 9.81 -6.22 20.45
N HIS A 8 10.29 -5.14 19.80
CA HIS A 8 11.32 -5.19 18.77
C HIS A 8 12.33 -4.05 18.93
N PRO A 9 13.09 -3.99 20.04
CA PRO A 9 13.99 -2.87 20.34
C PRO A 9 15.09 -2.66 19.28
N ASP A 10 15.54 -3.73 18.63
CA ASP A 10 16.61 -3.71 17.63
C ASP A 10 16.10 -3.57 16.19
N ALA A 11 14.80 -3.57 15.99
CA ALA A 11 14.24 -3.45 14.65
C ALA A 11 14.40 -2.03 14.11
N GLN A 12 14.91 -1.90 12.91
CA GLN A 12 15.12 -0.62 12.25
C GLN A 12 13.96 -0.25 11.30
N VAL A 13 13.31 -1.24 10.69
CA VAL A 13 12.24 -1.04 9.71
C VAL A 13 11.03 -1.91 10.05
N PHE A 14 9.85 -1.32 9.90
CA PHE A 14 8.57 -1.98 10.13
C PHE A 14 7.73 -1.99 8.87
N GLY A 15 7.19 -3.18 8.56
CA GLY A 15 6.23 -3.39 7.49
C GLY A 15 4.82 -3.53 8.04
N PHE A 16 3.85 -3.04 7.28
CA PHE A 16 2.43 -3.09 7.63
C PHE A 16 1.63 -3.68 6.48
N GLN A 17 0.63 -4.48 6.80
CA GLN A 17 -0.32 -4.92 5.81
C GLN A 17 -1.25 -3.75 5.44
N LEU A 18 -1.38 -3.49 4.14
CA LEU A 18 -2.33 -2.52 3.62
C LEU A 18 -3.66 -3.20 3.34
N LEU A 19 -4.71 -2.69 3.95
CA LEU A 19 -6.09 -3.09 3.69
C LEU A 19 -6.74 -2.04 2.79
N THR A 20 -6.89 -2.34 1.51
CA THR A 20 -7.47 -1.41 0.55
C THR A 20 -8.99 -1.38 0.68
N LEU A 21 -9.51 -0.26 1.18
CA LEU A 21 -10.94 -0.01 1.25
C LEU A 21 -11.52 0.19 -0.14
N TRP A 22 -12.72 -0.37 -0.38
CA TRP A 22 -13.35 -0.36 -1.69
C TRP A 22 -14.85 -0.13 -1.58
N ASN A 23 -15.34 0.91 -2.20
CA ASN A 23 -16.75 1.36 -2.22
C ASN A 23 -17.34 1.75 -0.86
N ARG A 24 -16.89 1.16 0.24
CA ARG A 24 -17.40 1.39 1.60
C ARG A 24 -16.27 1.34 2.61
N GLN A 25 -16.41 2.08 3.70
CA GLN A 25 -15.41 2.15 4.77
C GLN A 25 -15.20 0.81 5.50
N ASN A 26 -16.19 -0.06 5.48
CA ASN A 26 -16.11 -1.37 6.10
C ASN A 26 -15.89 -2.52 5.10
N GLN A 27 -15.55 -2.21 3.85
CA GLN A 27 -15.32 -3.22 2.81
C GLN A 27 -13.86 -3.17 2.34
N VAL A 28 -13.15 -4.27 2.53
CA VAL A 28 -11.76 -4.44 2.09
C VAL A 28 -11.71 -5.36 0.89
N ARG A 29 -10.98 -4.94 -0.13
CA ARG A 29 -10.62 -5.80 -1.25
C ARG A 29 -9.52 -6.77 -0.85
N PHE A 30 -9.66 -8.07 -1.20
CA PHE A 30 -8.68 -9.10 -0.84
C PHE A 30 -8.36 -10.11 -1.94
N ASP A 31 -8.60 -9.79 -3.19
CA ASP A 31 -8.21 -10.63 -4.33
C ASP A 31 -6.77 -10.35 -4.77
N GLY A 32 -6.10 -11.35 -5.28
CA GLY A 32 -4.76 -11.24 -5.83
C GLY A 32 -3.76 -10.57 -4.86
N ALA A 33 -3.06 -9.56 -5.33
CA ALA A 33 -2.07 -8.82 -4.53
C ALA A 33 -2.68 -8.10 -3.32
N PHE A 34 -3.98 -7.78 -3.34
CA PHE A 34 -4.66 -7.09 -2.23
C PHE A 34 -4.89 -8.00 -1.01
N SER A 35 -4.75 -9.32 -1.16
CA SER A 35 -4.93 -10.26 -0.04
C SER A 35 -3.79 -10.21 0.98
N SER A 36 -2.59 -9.84 0.55
CA SER A 36 -1.37 -9.90 1.37
C SER A 36 -0.37 -8.80 1.04
N PHE A 37 -0.87 -7.62 0.72
CA PHE A 37 -0.01 -6.51 0.33
C PHE A 37 0.63 -5.86 1.56
N TRP A 38 1.93 -6.05 1.71
CA TRP A 38 2.74 -5.48 2.77
C TRP A 38 3.61 -4.37 2.22
N GLN A 39 3.75 -3.29 2.99
CA GLN A 39 4.68 -2.21 2.68
C GLN A 39 5.47 -1.79 3.90
N LYS A 40 6.73 -1.45 3.69
CA LYS A 40 7.55 -0.77 4.69
C LYS A 40 7.04 0.65 4.82
N ARG A 41 6.59 1.06 6.01
CA ARG A 41 5.96 2.36 6.24
C ARG A 41 6.51 3.13 7.42
N MET A 42 7.39 2.51 8.19
CA MET A 42 8.02 3.14 9.35
C MET A 42 9.46 2.65 9.49
N PHE A 43 10.33 3.54 9.89
CA PHE A 43 11.71 3.23 10.24
C PHE A 43 12.16 4.07 11.44
N ARG A 44 13.18 3.59 12.15
CA ARG A 44 13.81 4.36 13.23
C ARG A 44 14.81 5.32 12.63
N LEU A 45 14.87 6.54 13.13
CA LEU A 45 15.88 7.52 12.71
C LEU A 45 17.25 7.26 13.36
N LYS A 46 17.25 6.62 14.53
CA LYS A 46 18.51 6.26 15.21
C LYS A 46 19.29 5.27 14.36
N ASP A 47 20.59 5.47 14.27
CA ASP A 47 21.52 4.60 13.53
C ASP A 47 21.27 4.54 12.01
N GLN A 48 20.56 5.52 11.46
CA GLN A 48 20.41 5.67 10.01
C GLN A 48 21.59 6.46 9.41
N PRO A 49 21.87 6.27 8.10
CA PRO A 49 22.78 7.14 7.37
C PRO A 49 22.34 8.60 7.49
N SER A 50 23.31 9.51 7.58
CA SER A 50 23.04 10.96 7.63
C SER A 50 22.48 11.52 6.33
N ASP A 51 22.68 10.81 5.22
CA ASP A 51 22.29 11.13 3.85
C ASP A 51 21.16 10.23 3.36
N LEU A 52 20.07 10.13 4.12
CA LEU A 52 18.89 9.38 3.69
C LEU A 52 18.43 9.83 2.31
N THR A 53 18.49 8.91 1.35
CA THR A 53 18.09 9.18 -0.03
C THR A 53 16.65 8.77 -0.27
N THR A 54 15.83 9.73 -0.69
CA THR A 54 14.52 9.43 -1.27
C THR A 54 14.72 8.78 -2.63
N ASN A 55 13.87 7.83 -2.98
CA ASN A 55 13.85 7.27 -4.32
C ASN A 55 13.48 8.37 -5.32
N GLU A 56 14.48 8.98 -5.94
CA GLU A 56 14.28 9.87 -7.08
C GLU A 56 13.96 9.10 -8.37
N THR A 57 14.34 7.81 -8.41
CA THR A 57 13.89 6.90 -9.45
C THR A 57 12.69 6.11 -8.91
N PRO A 58 11.50 6.47 -9.29
CA PRO A 58 10.30 5.76 -8.88
C PRO A 58 10.37 4.32 -9.38
N TYR A 59 9.95 3.41 -8.55
CA TYR A 59 9.61 2.08 -9.00
C TYR A 59 8.66 2.23 -10.19
N TYR A 60 9.07 1.71 -11.35
CA TYR A 60 8.21 1.66 -12.50
C TYR A 60 7.76 3.04 -13.02
N GLY A 61 8.64 3.73 -13.71
CA GLY A 61 8.27 4.89 -14.53
C GLY A 61 7.58 6.05 -13.81
N ASN A 62 7.98 6.36 -12.57
CA ASN A 62 7.42 7.45 -11.76
C ASN A 62 6.06 7.20 -11.08
N LEU A 63 5.46 6.02 -11.20
CA LEU A 63 4.13 5.76 -10.65
C LEU A 63 4.11 5.31 -9.19
N HIS A 64 5.17 4.69 -8.72
CA HIS A 64 5.29 4.20 -7.34
C HIS A 64 6.63 4.56 -6.72
N CYS A 65 6.62 5.50 -5.82
CA CYS A 65 7.80 5.77 -4.98
C CYS A 65 7.89 4.74 -3.83
N GLY A 66 9.11 4.48 -3.40
CA GLY A 66 9.36 3.71 -2.18
C GLY A 66 8.70 4.37 -0.96
N SER A 67 8.27 3.56 -0.01
CA SER A 67 7.59 4.06 1.19
C SER A 67 8.53 4.54 2.28
N ILE A 68 9.82 4.20 2.16
CA ILE A 68 10.92 4.62 3.03
C ILE A 68 12.14 4.93 2.16
N PRO A 69 13.12 5.71 2.64
CA PRO A 69 14.37 5.95 1.92
C PRO A 69 15.07 4.65 1.50
N THR A 70 15.75 4.66 0.35
CA THR A 70 16.36 3.46 -0.24
C THR A 70 17.52 2.91 0.56
N ASN A 71 18.29 3.79 1.15
CA ASN A 71 19.47 3.46 1.96
C ASN A 71 19.13 3.30 3.45
N THR A 72 17.86 3.11 3.81
CA THR A 72 17.46 2.87 5.20
C THR A 72 18.09 1.59 5.73
N ALA A 73 18.86 1.69 6.80
CA ALA A 73 19.45 0.54 7.48
C ALA A 73 18.34 -0.44 7.94
N GLY A 74 18.60 -1.74 7.77
CA GLY A 74 17.65 -2.80 8.13
C GLY A 74 16.46 -2.96 7.17
N SER A 75 16.48 -2.27 6.02
CA SER A 75 15.39 -2.36 5.04
C SER A 75 15.23 -3.75 4.39
N GLU A 76 16.28 -4.55 4.42
CA GLU A 76 16.27 -5.94 3.92
C GLU A 76 15.57 -6.92 4.88
N ARG A 77 15.37 -6.53 6.14
CA ARG A 77 14.80 -7.37 7.20
C ARG A 77 13.71 -6.63 7.99
N PRO A 78 12.62 -6.19 7.35
CA PRO A 78 11.56 -5.49 8.05
C PRO A 78 10.85 -6.43 9.03
N ILE A 79 10.53 -5.93 10.20
CA ILE A 79 9.60 -6.60 11.12
C ILE A 79 8.17 -6.31 10.65
N LEU A 80 7.38 -7.36 10.47
CA LEU A 80 5.98 -7.23 10.07
C LEU A 80 5.11 -7.00 11.31
N SER A 81 4.50 -5.82 11.38
CA SER A 81 3.60 -5.45 12.45
C SER A 81 2.24 -6.13 12.32
N ASN A 82 1.63 -6.46 13.44
CA ASN A 82 0.22 -6.91 13.48
C ASN A 82 -0.77 -5.76 13.20
N ALA A 83 -0.36 -4.51 13.38
CA ALA A 83 -1.15 -3.35 13.02
C ALA A 83 -1.38 -3.29 11.50
N LYS A 84 -2.54 -2.76 11.12
CA LYS A 84 -2.96 -2.64 9.71
C LYS A 84 -3.05 -1.17 9.31
N ILE A 85 -2.82 -0.89 8.04
CA ILE A 85 -3.03 0.43 7.46
C ILE A 85 -4.23 0.35 6.52
N PHE A 86 -5.26 1.14 6.77
CA PHE A 86 -6.37 1.29 5.84
C PHE A 86 -5.99 2.24 4.71
N HIS A 87 -6.01 1.72 3.50
CA HIS A 87 -5.70 2.48 2.28
C HIS A 87 -7.00 2.93 1.62
N CYS A 88 -7.32 4.23 1.77
CA CYS A 88 -8.61 4.79 1.37
C CYS A 88 -8.66 5.24 -0.10
N ALA A 89 -7.55 5.22 -0.83
CA ALA A 89 -7.46 5.76 -2.19
C ALA A 89 -8.37 5.07 -3.24
N SER A 90 -9.03 3.98 -2.88
CA SER A 90 -9.98 3.25 -3.74
C SER A 90 -11.38 3.20 -3.15
N LEU A 91 -11.63 3.97 -2.09
CA LEU A 91 -12.92 4.00 -1.40
C LEU A 91 -14.03 4.56 -2.29
N ASP A 92 -13.75 5.64 -2.98
CA ASP A 92 -14.67 6.35 -3.84
C ASP A 92 -14.42 6.01 -5.32
N GLU A 93 -15.50 5.81 -6.09
CA GLU A 93 -15.42 5.51 -7.51
C GLU A 93 -14.80 6.66 -8.30
N SER A 94 -15.16 7.89 -7.99
CA SER A 94 -14.61 9.06 -8.68
C SER A 94 -13.10 9.18 -8.49
N MET A 95 -12.60 8.84 -7.31
CA MET A 95 -11.16 8.78 -7.04
C MET A 95 -10.49 7.65 -7.80
N ARG A 96 -11.13 6.49 -7.94
CA ARG A 96 -10.58 5.39 -8.75
C ARG A 96 -10.48 5.77 -10.22
N VAL A 97 -11.52 6.41 -10.76
CA VAL A 97 -11.51 6.91 -12.15
C VAL A 97 -10.37 7.89 -12.37
N LYS A 98 -10.25 8.93 -11.53
CA LYS A 98 -9.14 9.90 -11.63
C LYS A 98 -7.77 9.25 -11.53
N LYS A 99 -7.63 8.29 -10.62
CA LYS A 99 -6.38 7.55 -10.44
C LYS A 99 -6.06 6.67 -11.65
N HIS A 100 -7.07 6.03 -12.22
CA HIS A 100 -6.93 5.26 -13.46
C HIS A 100 -6.45 6.15 -14.61
N GLU A 101 -7.14 7.29 -14.85
CA GLU A 101 -6.76 8.26 -15.88
C GLU A 101 -5.31 8.74 -15.71
N TRP A 102 -4.94 9.02 -14.45
CA TRP A 102 -3.57 9.45 -14.13
C TRP A 102 -2.54 8.36 -14.44
N TYR A 103 -2.82 7.10 -14.09
CA TYR A 103 -1.91 6.00 -14.40
C TYR A 103 -1.79 5.75 -15.90
N VAL A 104 -2.89 5.73 -16.63
CA VAL A 104 -2.88 5.54 -18.09
C VAL A 104 -2.10 6.65 -18.77
N SER A 105 -2.22 7.89 -18.32
CA SER A 105 -1.48 9.02 -18.90
C SER A 105 0.02 9.00 -18.60
N ASN A 106 0.43 8.40 -17.47
CA ASN A 106 1.84 8.37 -17.04
C ASN A 106 2.53 7.02 -17.34
N ASP A 107 1.79 6.00 -17.72
CA ASP A 107 2.29 4.70 -18.18
C ASP A 107 1.55 4.28 -19.46
N PRO A 108 1.74 5.03 -20.56
CA PRO A 108 1.01 4.79 -21.81
C PRO A 108 1.30 3.44 -22.43
N ASP A 109 2.46 2.86 -22.16
CA ASP A 109 2.87 1.56 -22.67
C ASP A 109 2.36 0.39 -21.81
N ASN A 110 1.63 0.68 -20.73
CA ASN A 110 1.12 -0.31 -19.76
C ASN A 110 2.18 -1.29 -19.27
N ALA A 111 3.39 -0.79 -19.05
CA ALA A 111 4.53 -1.59 -18.63
C ALA A 111 4.30 -2.32 -17.29
N LEU A 112 3.34 -1.89 -16.52
CA LEU A 112 3.08 -2.36 -15.15
C LEU A 112 1.88 -3.27 -15.00
N THR A 113 0.80 -3.00 -15.71
CA THR A 113 -0.45 -3.79 -15.59
C THR A 113 -1.31 -3.66 -16.83
N ASP A 114 -2.27 -4.59 -17.02
CA ASP A 114 -3.28 -4.56 -18.09
C ASP A 114 -4.18 -3.31 -17.99
N ASN A 115 -3.76 -2.18 -18.52
CA ASN A 115 -4.50 -0.92 -18.61
C ASN A 115 -5.10 -0.41 -17.29
N TYR A 116 -4.64 -0.90 -16.13
CA TYR A 116 -5.16 -0.50 -14.81
C TYR A 116 -6.67 -0.74 -14.63
N GLN A 117 -7.28 -1.57 -15.48
CA GLN A 117 -8.73 -1.84 -15.47
C GLN A 117 -9.23 -2.39 -14.13
N HIS A 118 -8.36 -3.05 -13.37
CA HIS A 118 -8.67 -3.50 -12.02
C HIS A 118 -9.11 -2.39 -11.05
N MET A 119 -8.95 -1.13 -11.42
CA MET A 119 -9.44 0.03 -10.66
C MET A 119 -10.88 0.40 -10.98
N LEU A 120 -11.36 0.08 -12.18
CA LEU A 120 -12.64 0.54 -12.70
C LEU A 120 -13.71 -0.52 -12.68
N ASP A 121 -13.39 -1.73 -13.06
CA ASP A 121 -14.36 -2.78 -13.30
C ASP A 121 -14.38 -3.88 -12.23
N ALA A 122 -15.31 -4.80 -12.38
CA ALA A 122 -15.45 -5.95 -11.51
C ALA A 122 -14.43 -7.07 -11.77
N LYS A 123 -13.48 -6.87 -12.68
CA LYS A 123 -12.43 -7.85 -12.95
C LYS A 123 -11.27 -7.65 -11.95
N GLY A 124 -10.74 -8.75 -11.47
CA GLY A 124 -9.55 -8.71 -10.64
C GLY A 124 -8.30 -8.31 -11.45
N ARG A 125 -7.25 -7.89 -10.76
CA ARG A 125 -5.96 -7.47 -11.36
C ARG A 125 -5.34 -8.51 -12.30
N PHE A 126 -5.61 -9.79 -12.06
CA PHE A 126 -5.16 -10.89 -12.91
C PHE A 126 -6.35 -11.35 -13.76
N SER A 127 -6.15 -11.44 -15.06
CA SER A 127 -7.18 -11.79 -16.03
C SER A 127 -7.96 -13.02 -15.56
N GLY A 128 -9.29 -12.90 -15.49
CA GLY A 128 -10.19 -13.97 -15.11
C GLY A 128 -10.60 -14.06 -13.65
N SER A 129 -10.01 -13.26 -12.74
CA SER A 129 -10.46 -13.22 -11.35
C SER A 129 -11.50 -12.14 -11.11
N SER A 130 -12.61 -12.50 -10.44
CA SER A 130 -13.58 -11.52 -9.93
C SER A 130 -13.01 -10.82 -8.69
N LEU A 131 -13.41 -9.56 -8.48
CA LEU A 131 -13.11 -8.85 -7.24
C LEU A 131 -13.68 -9.62 -6.05
N LYS A 132 -12.87 -9.76 -5.00
CA LYS A 132 -13.30 -10.37 -3.75
C LYS A 132 -13.21 -9.36 -2.63
N PHE A 133 -14.23 -9.36 -1.78
CA PHE A 133 -14.34 -8.43 -0.67
C PHE A 133 -14.54 -9.15 0.66
N ARG A 134 -14.05 -8.51 1.73
CA ARG A 134 -14.37 -8.87 3.11
C ARG A 134 -14.94 -7.66 3.82
N THR A 135 -15.91 -7.89 4.67
CA THR A 135 -16.40 -6.87 5.60
C THR A 135 -15.49 -6.83 6.81
N ILE A 136 -15.05 -5.64 7.20
CA ILE A 136 -14.38 -5.42 8.47
C ILE A 136 -15.45 -5.22 9.55
N PRO A 137 -15.25 -5.75 10.77
CA PRO A 137 -16.12 -5.45 11.90
C PRO A 137 -16.24 -3.94 12.14
N SER A 138 -17.41 -3.49 12.55
CA SER A 138 -17.72 -2.06 12.73
C SER A 138 -16.87 -1.37 13.80
N ASP A 139 -16.39 -2.10 14.76
CA ASP A 139 -15.50 -1.64 15.84
C ASP A 139 -14.09 -1.24 15.33
N PHE A 140 -13.73 -1.64 14.11
CA PHE A 140 -12.51 -1.19 13.43
C PHE A 140 -12.73 -0.04 12.47
N VAL A 141 -13.96 0.40 12.25
CA VAL A 141 -14.28 1.51 11.35
C VAL A 141 -14.27 2.79 12.17
N TYR A 142 -13.19 3.57 12.06
CA TYR A 142 -13.19 4.94 12.53
C TYR A 142 -14.00 5.80 11.56
N GLU A 143 -14.88 6.63 12.08
CA GLU A 143 -15.54 7.65 11.27
C GLU A 143 -14.45 8.58 10.70
N LEU A 144 -14.31 8.55 9.39
CA LEU A 144 -13.49 9.51 8.67
C LEU A 144 -14.32 10.80 8.58
N ASN A 145 -14.16 11.68 9.55
CA ASN A 145 -14.72 13.04 9.53
C ASN A 145 -13.95 13.93 8.56
#